data_e26624c1bebc52378e4b300413eb8cfc
#
_entry.id   e26624c1bebc52378e4b300413eb8cfc
#
_cell.length_a   1.000
_cell.length_b   1.000
_cell.length_c   1.000
_cell.angle_alpha   90.00
_cell.angle_beta   90.00
_cell.angle_gamma   90.00
#
_symmetry.space_group_name_H-M   'P 1'
#
loop_
_entity.id
_entity.type
_entity.pdbx_description
1 polymer ?
#
loop_
_entity_poly.entity_id
_entity_poly.type
_entity_poly.pdbx_seq_one_letter_code
_entity_poly.pdbx_strand_id
1 'polypeptide(L)'
;FKRIKFPFTVGYGMTECAPIITYVPHNKTRLYSCGVAAPRMQIRIDSPDERRIPGEILVKGDNVFLGYYRNKEATDAAFTKDGWFRTGDIGVLDSRGYLYLKGRNKSMILGPSGQNIYPEEIESGINNLPYVAESLVVDEKGQLVALVYPDLDLIEKEGLSQEDVLEKIKEGINIVNMELPVFCQVKN
;
A
#
# COMPACT_ATOMS: atom_id res chain seq x y z
N PHE A 1 1.42 4.16 -17.75
CA PHE A 1 2.53 4.98 -18.24
C PHE A 1 3.60 4.15 -18.99
N LYS A 2 4.07 2.99 -18.49
CA LYS A 2 5.07 2.15 -19.19
C LYS A 2 4.60 1.74 -20.60
N ARG A 3 3.34 1.36 -20.77
CA ARG A 3 2.78 0.94 -22.10
C ARG A 3 2.85 2.03 -23.15
N ILE A 4 2.70 3.30 -22.73
CA ILE A 4 2.77 4.47 -23.63
C ILE A 4 4.16 5.11 -23.66
N LYS A 5 5.16 4.45 -23.05
CA LYS A 5 6.56 4.93 -22.94
C LYS A 5 6.70 6.32 -22.30
N PHE A 6 5.75 6.71 -21.46
CA PHE A 6 5.84 7.98 -20.74
C PHE A 6 6.88 7.88 -19.61
N PRO A 7 7.85 8.80 -19.54
CA PRO A 7 8.86 8.79 -18.48
C PRO A 7 8.21 9.18 -17.15
N PHE A 8 8.23 8.27 -16.16
CA PHE A 8 7.75 8.53 -14.82
C PHE A 8 8.64 7.86 -13.80
N THR A 9 8.64 8.40 -12.59
CA THR A 9 9.33 7.85 -11.43
C THR A 9 8.32 7.65 -10.31
N VAL A 10 8.45 6.54 -9.61
CA VAL A 10 7.72 6.27 -8.38
C VAL A 10 8.73 6.34 -7.24
N GLY A 11 8.35 7.02 -6.18
CA GLY A 11 9.12 7.09 -4.94
C GLY A 11 8.20 6.81 -3.74
N TYR A 12 8.81 6.58 -2.59
CA TYR A 12 8.15 6.46 -1.31
C TYR A 12 8.81 7.39 -0.30
N GLY A 13 8.01 7.96 0.56
CA GLY A 13 8.50 8.83 1.61
C GLY A 13 7.39 9.38 2.48
N MET A 14 7.79 10.17 3.48
CA MET A 14 6.90 10.77 4.46
C MET A 14 7.52 12.03 5.04
N THR A 15 6.70 12.84 5.70
CA THR A 15 7.13 14.13 6.26
C THR A 15 8.33 14.01 7.20
N GLU A 16 8.35 12.97 8.02
CA GLU A 16 9.42 12.65 8.97
C GLU A 16 10.76 12.30 8.32
N CYS A 17 10.78 12.12 6.99
CA CYS A 17 11.99 11.79 6.21
C CYS A 17 12.35 12.86 5.15
N ALA A 18 11.80 14.05 5.22
CA ALA A 18 12.10 15.29 4.46
C ALA A 18 12.16 15.16 2.91
N PRO A 19 11.21 14.65 2.17
CA PRO A 19 10.28 13.58 2.51
C PRO A 19 10.72 12.21 1.97
N ILE A 20 11.79 12.09 1.16
CA ILE A 20 12.10 10.94 0.29
C ILE A 20 12.88 9.85 1.01
N ILE A 21 12.33 8.64 1.03
CA ILE A 21 12.99 7.41 1.50
C ILE A 21 13.53 6.59 0.34
N THR A 22 12.70 6.39 -0.71
CA THR A 22 13.12 5.64 -1.91
C THR A 22 12.75 6.36 -3.18
N TYR A 23 13.54 6.14 -4.22
CA TYR A 23 13.21 6.47 -5.60
C TYR A 23 14.14 5.75 -6.57
N VAL A 24 13.83 5.79 -7.87
CA VAL A 24 14.73 5.40 -8.96
C VAL A 24 14.50 6.30 -10.17
N PRO A 25 15.49 6.51 -11.04
CA PRO A 25 15.28 7.13 -12.34
C PRO A 25 14.23 6.39 -13.17
N HIS A 26 13.53 7.12 -14.04
CA HIS A 26 12.41 6.57 -14.85
C HIS A 26 12.76 5.30 -15.63
N ASN A 27 14.00 5.16 -16.09
CA ASN A 27 14.49 4.00 -16.85
C ASN A 27 14.81 2.78 -15.97
N LYS A 28 14.78 2.92 -14.64
CA LYS A 28 15.02 1.84 -13.66
C LYS A 28 13.76 1.47 -12.87
N THR A 29 12.60 2.06 -13.20
CA THR A 29 11.35 1.74 -12.49
C THR A 29 10.97 0.29 -12.70
N ARG A 30 10.44 -0.34 -11.63
CA ARG A 30 9.84 -1.67 -11.64
C ARG A 30 8.36 -1.58 -11.34
N LEU A 31 7.59 -2.48 -11.91
CA LEU A 31 6.16 -2.55 -11.65
C LEU A 31 5.92 -2.80 -10.16
N TYR A 32 4.99 -2.06 -9.58
CA TYR A 32 4.60 -2.09 -8.16
C TYR A 32 5.71 -1.74 -7.14
N SER A 33 6.91 -1.38 -7.57
CA SER A 33 7.98 -0.99 -6.66
C SER A 33 8.05 0.53 -6.50
N CYS A 34 8.39 0.96 -5.29
CA CYS A 34 8.67 2.35 -4.94
C CYS A 34 10.16 2.74 -5.13
N GLY A 35 10.97 1.85 -5.71
CA GLY A 35 12.39 2.10 -5.95
C GLY A 35 13.30 1.53 -4.88
N VAL A 36 14.54 2.02 -4.84
CA VAL A 36 15.57 1.63 -3.86
C VAL A 36 15.84 2.78 -2.90
N ALA A 37 16.51 2.50 -1.79
CA ALA A 37 16.89 3.52 -0.81
C ALA A 37 17.56 4.72 -1.49
N ALA A 38 17.13 5.92 -1.13
CA ALA A 38 17.76 7.17 -1.55
C ALA A 38 19.21 7.23 -1.03
N PRO A 39 20.11 8.01 -1.66
CA PRO A 39 21.46 8.19 -1.15
C PRO A 39 21.49 8.56 0.33
N ARG A 40 22.35 7.90 1.11
CA ARG A 40 22.51 8.10 2.58
C ARG A 40 21.31 7.62 3.41
N MET A 41 20.29 6.97 2.80
CA MET A 41 19.21 6.26 3.48
C MET A 41 19.52 4.77 3.57
N GLN A 42 19.10 4.18 4.67
CA GLN A 42 19.11 2.74 4.90
C GLN A 42 17.68 2.28 5.16
N ILE A 43 17.34 1.11 4.67
CA ILE A 43 16.02 0.49 4.85
C ILE A 43 16.23 -0.92 5.38
N ARG A 44 15.42 -1.30 6.35
CA ARG A 44 15.32 -2.64 6.91
C ARG A 44 13.84 -3.00 7.04
N ILE A 45 13.50 -4.25 6.80
CA ILE A 45 12.16 -4.76 7.10
C ILE A 45 12.22 -5.50 8.43
N ASP A 46 11.36 -5.14 9.37
CA ASP A 46 11.23 -5.84 10.66
C ASP A 46 10.50 -7.17 10.47
N SER A 47 11.24 -8.14 9.96
CA SER A 47 10.73 -9.46 9.55
C SER A 47 11.86 -10.50 9.62
N PRO A 48 11.52 -11.77 9.90
CA PRO A 48 12.47 -12.88 9.83
C PRO A 48 13.07 -13.13 8.43
N ASP A 49 12.33 -12.75 7.39
CA ASP A 49 12.78 -12.82 5.99
C ASP A 49 12.24 -11.60 5.23
N GLU A 50 13.08 -10.57 5.12
CA GLU A 50 12.76 -9.27 4.48
C GLU A 50 12.27 -9.38 3.04
N ARG A 51 12.52 -10.52 2.37
CA ARG A 51 12.20 -10.75 0.97
C ARG A 51 10.87 -11.47 0.76
N ARG A 52 10.43 -12.26 1.73
CA ARG A 52 9.28 -13.16 1.59
C ARG A 52 8.16 -12.83 2.56
N ILE A 53 8.52 -12.37 3.75
CA ILE A 53 7.56 -12.11 4.83
C ILE A 53 7.46 -10.60 5.02
N PRO A 54 6.29 -9.99 4.73
CA PRO A 54 6.09 -8.57 4.99
C PRO A 54 6.31 -8.21 6.46
N GLY A 55 6.92 -7.06 6.69
CA GLY A 55 7.15 -6.51 8.02
C GLY A 55 7.19 -4.99 7.99
N GLU A 56 7.27 -4.37 9.16
CA GLU A 56 7.35 -2.91 9.26
C GLU A 56 8.62 -2.40 8.58
N ILE A 57 8.46 -1.37 7.77
CA ILE A 57 9.57 -0.67 7.12
C ILE A 57 10.25 0.22 8.16
N LEU A 58 11.51 -0.08 8.44
CA LEU A 58 12.35 0.70 9.31
C LEU A 58 13.38 1.46 8.48
N VAL A 59 13.60 2.74 8.78
CA VAL A 59 14.52 3.59 8.02
C VAL A 59 15.49 4.31 8.93
N LYS A 60 16.69 4.58 8.39
CA LYS A 60 17.74 5.35 9.05
C LYS A 60 18.50 6.16 8.02
N GLY A 61 18.76 7.43 8.31
CA GLY A 61 19.47 8.31 7.40
C GLY A 61 19.48 9.76 7.87
N ASP A 62 20.22 10.59 7.15
CA ASP A 62 20.44 11.99 7.53
C ASP A 62 19.19 12.87 7.38
N ASN A 63 18.22 12.44 6.58
CA ASN A 63 16.97 13.15 6.36
C ASN A 63 15.83 12.69 7.28
N VAL A 64 16.11 11.73 8.18
CA VAL A 64 15.13 11.35 9.21
C VAL A 64 15.12 12.43 10.29
N PHE A 65 13.91 12.87 10.66
CA PHE A 65 13.72 13.90 11.68
C PHE A 65 14.29 13.51 13.05
N LEU A 66 14.49 14.48 13.93
CA LEU A 66 15.02 14.24 15.29
C LEU A 66 13.92 13.80 16.28
N GLY A 67 12.65 14.05 15.94
CA GLY A 67 11.51 13.72 16.78
C GLY A 67 10.38 14.75 16.71
N TYR A 68 9.32 14.49 17.42
CA TYR A 68 8.15 15.36 17.51
C TYR A 68 8.34 16.47 18.54
N TYR A 69 8.10 17.70 18.12
CA TYR A 69 8.30 18.87 18.98
C TYR A 69 7.48 18.79 20.27
N ARG A 70 8.15 18.90 21.43
CA ARG A 70 7.55 18.81 22.76
C ARG A 70 6.72 17.55 23.03
N ASN A 71 6.96 16.48 22.29
CA ASN A 71 6.29 15.20 22.48
C ASN A 71 7.32 14.06 22.56
N LYS A 72 7.89 13.92 23.75
CA LYS A 72 8.92 12.90 23.99
C LYS A 72 8.37 11.49 23.86
N GLU A 73 7.15 11.25 24.35
CA GLU A 73 6.52 9.93 24.30
C GLU A 73 6.33 9.45 22.86
N ALA A 74 5.75 10.29 21.98
CA ALA A 74 5.60 9.97 20.58
C ALA A 74 6.96 9.81 19.89
N THR A 75 7.97 10.60 20.27
CA THR A 75 9.32 10.48 19.73
C THR A 75 9.96 9.14 20.11
N ASP A 76 9.90 8.77 21.40
CA ASP A 76 10.46 7.51 21.88
C ASP A 76 9.76 6.30 21.25
N ALA A 77 8.44 6.38 21.02
CA ALA A 77 7.66 5.34 20.34
C ALA A 77 7.97 5.23 18.83
N ALA A 78 8.38 6.33 18.20
CA ALA A 78 8.69 6.38 16.78
C ALA A 78 10.04 5.75 16.41
N PHE A 79 10.91 5.48 17.39
CA PHE A 79 12.23 4.90 17.12
C PHE A 79 12.43 3.56 17.83
N THR A 80 13.19 2.68 17.20
CA THR A 80 13.70 1.46 17.83
C THR A 80 14.85 1.80 18.78
N LYS A 81 15.20 0.88 19.68
CA LYS A 81 16.31 1.08 20.62
C LYS A 81 17.67 1.28 19.92
N ASP A 82 17.85 0.75 18.72
CA ASP A 82 19.03 0.88 17.86
C ASP A 82 18.96 2.05 16.86
N GLY A 83 17.95 2.94 17.03
CA GLY A 83 17.83 4.22 16.35
C GLY A 83 17.28 4.16 14.93
N TRP A 84 16.48 3.15 14.60
CA TRP A 84 15.71 3.12 13.36
C TRP A 84 14.36 3.78 13.57
N PHE A 85 13.94 4.60 12.62
CA PHE A 85 12.62 5.21 12.62
C PHE A 85 11.59 4.19 12.09
N ARG A 86 10.48 4.06 12.81
CA ARG A 86 9.33 3.22 12.49
C ARG A 86 8.39 4.00 11.59
N THR A 87 8.24 3.55 10.35
CA THR A 87 7.37 4.26 9.39
C THR A 87 5.88 3.98 9.62
N GLY A 88 5.56 2.86 10.26
CA GLY A 88 4.19 2.36 10.38
C GLY A 88 3.67 1.72 9.08
N ASP A 89 4.45 1.73 8.02
CA ASP A 89 4.12 1.09 6.75
C ASP A 89 4.73 -0.31 6.68
N ILE A 90 4.06 -1.22 5.99
CA ILE A 90 4.46 -2.61 5.82
C ILE A 90 5.00 -2.82 4.41
N GLY A 91 6.06 -3.59 4.26
CA GLY A 91 6.66 -3.85 2.97
C GLY A 91 7.59 -5.05 2.93
N VAL A 92 8.17 -5.28 1.75
CA VAL A 92 9.22 -6.26 1.49
C VAL A 92 10.30 -5.66 0.61
N LEU A 93 11.54 -6.16 0.72
CA LEU A 93 12.65 -5.82 -0.16
C LEU A 93 12.95 -6.99 -1.11
N ASP A 94 13.16 -6.73 -2.39
CA ASP A 94 13.69 -7.77 -3.27
C ASP A 94 15.22 -7.92 -3.13
N SER A 95 15.79 -8.93 -3.81
CA SER A 95 17.24 -9.21 -3.78
C SER A 95 18.12 -8.09 -4.35
N ARG A 96 17.53 -7.09 -4.99
CA ARG A 96 18.21 -5.90 -5.55
C ARG A 96 17.92 -4.64 -4.75
N GLY A 97 17.24 -4.76 -3.59
CA GLY A 97 16.91 -3.65 -2.70
C GLY A 97 15.73 -2.79 -3.15
N TYR A 98 14.90 -3.28 -4.09
CA TYR A 98 13.66 -2.58 -4.45
C TYR A 98 12.60 -2.82 -3.38
N LEU A 99 12.00 -1.72 -2.91
CA LEU A 99 10.93 -1.74 -1.92
C LEU A 99 9.57 -1.92 -2.58
N TYR A 100 8.77 -2.81 -2.02
CA TYR A 100 7.36 -3.04 -2.39
C TYR A 100 6.51 -2.82 -1.15
N LEU A 101 5.65 -1.80 -1.20
CA LEU A 101 4.68 -1.52 -0.14
C LEU A 101 3.57 -2.57 -0.16
N LYS A 102 3.10 -2.93 1.03
CA LYS A 102 2.00 -3.88 1.24
C LYS A 102 0.77 -3.23 1.86
N GLY A 103 0.95 -2.26 2.73
CA GLY A 103 -0.11 -1.53 3.40
C GLY A 103 0.41 -0.83 4.66
N ARG A 104 -0.50 -0.49 5.57
CA ARG A 104 -0.17 0.11 6.85
C ARG A 104 -0.38 -0.84 8.01
N ASN A 105 0.50 -0.75 9.01
CA ASN A 105 0.38 -1.58 10.20
C ASN A 105 -0.96 -1.35 10.95
N LYS A 106 -1.43 -0.10 10.98
CA LYS A 106 -2.70 0.28 11.64
C LYS A 106 -3.96 -0.16 10.89
N SER A 107 -3.86 -0.35 9.57
CA SER A 107 -4.98 -0.79 8.71
C SER A 107 -5.04 -2.30 8.55
N MET A 108 -3.99 -3.02 8.97
CA MET A 108 -3.91 -4.47 8.84
C MET A 108 -5.06 -5.15 9.58
N ILE A 109 -5.75 -6.03 8.88
CA ILE A 109 -6.81 -6.87 9.42
C ILE A 109 -6.23 -8.23 9.75
N LEU A 110 -6.51 -8.73 10.97
CA LEU A 110 -6.14 -10.09 11.34
C LEU A 110 -7.25 -11.05 10.91
N GLY A 111 -6.94 -11.89 9.92
CA GLY A 111 -7.87 -12.91 9.43
C GLY A 111 -8.18 -13.98 10.48
N PRO A 112 -9.27 -14.74 10.30
CA PRO A 112 -9.76 -15.72 11.29
C PRO A 112 -8.76 -16.82 11.67
N SER A 113 -7.81 -17.12 10.79
CA SER A 113 -6.75 -18.11 11.04
C SER A 113 -5.39 -17.47 11.33
N GLY A 114 -5.37 -16.18 11.71
CA GLY A 114 -4.15 -15.47 12.08
C GLY A 114 -3.33 -14.93 10.91
N GLN A 115 -3.89 -14.89 9.69
CA GLN A 115 -3.22 -14.28 8.54
C GLN A 115 -3.32 -12.76 8.60
N ASN A 116 -2.24 -12.09 8.21
CA ASN A 116 -2.23 -10.65 8.00
C ASN A 116 -2.87 -10.34 6.64
N ILE A 117 -3.93 -9.54 6.65
CA ILE A 117 -4.62 -9.05 5.46
C ILE A 117 -4.32 -7.55 5.37
N TYR A 118 -3.90 -7.12 4.21
CA TYR A 118 -3.60 -5.71 3.92
C TYR A 118 -4.68 -5.14 3.02
N PRO A 119 -5.66 -4.39 3.57
CA PRO A 119 -6.79 -3.85 2.80
C PRO A 119 -6.37 -3.10 1.55
N GLU A 120 -5.29 -2.34 1.65
CA GLU A 120 -4.77 -1.51 0.56
C GLU A 120 -4.35 -2.32 -0.69
N GLU A 121 -3.94 -3.58 -0.53
CA GLU A 121 -3.66 -4.46 -1.67
C GLU A 121 -4.95 -4.84 -2.42
N ILE A 122 -6.02 -5.10 -1.69
CA ILE A 122 -7.34 -5.44 -2.23
C ILE A 122 -7.97 -4.21 -2.87
N GLU A 123 -7.96 -3.08 -2.15
CA GLU A 123 -8.44 -1.77 -2.61
C GLU A 123 -7.73 -1.34 -3.91
N SER A 124 -6.43 -1.57 -4.00
CA SER A 124 -5.67 -1.29 -5.23
C SER A 124 -6.18 -2.08 -6.44
N GLY A 125 -6.62 -3.32 -6.25
CA GLY A 125 -7.26 -4.11 -7.30
C GLY A 125 -8.63 -3.55 -7.69
N ILE A 126 -9.46 -3.23 -6.70
CA ILE A 126 -10.83 -2.71 -6.89
C ILE A 126 -10.80 -1.31 -7.51
N ASN A 127 -9.91 -0.43 -7.08
CA ASN A 127 -9.77 0.95 -7.60
C ASN A 127 -9.28 1.01 -9.06
N ASN A 128 -8.77 -0.09 -9.61
CA ASN A 128 -8.45 -0.20 -11.04
C ASN A 128 -9.62 -0.68 -11.91
N LEU A 129 -10.76 -1.00 -11.31
CA LEU A 129 -11.96 -1.40 -12.06
C LEU A 129 -12.62 -0.19 -12.73
N PRO A 130 -13.28 -0.37 -13.88
CA PRO A 130 -14.13 0.64 -14.47
C PRO A 130 -15.24 1.08 -13.49
N TYR A 131 -15.60 2.35 -13.53
CA TYR A 131 -16.67 2.96 -12.72
C TYR A 131 -16.42 3.00 -11.20
N VAL A 132 -15.22 2.66 -10.75
CA VAL A 132 -14.80 2.81 -9.35
C VAL A 132 -13.90 4.04 -9.22
N ALA A 133 -14.33 5.02 -8.41
CA ALA A 133 -13.51 6.17 -8.06
C ALA A 133 -12.63 5.86 -6.85
N GLU A 134 -13.19 5.20 -5.83
CA GLU A 134 -12.49 4.87 -4.59
C GLU A 134 -13.14 3.64 -3.94
N SER A 135 -12.35 2.87 -3.19
CA SER A 135 -12.86 1.78 -2.37
C SER A 135 -12.20 1.73 -1.01
N LEU A 136 -12.91 1.16 -0.03
CA LEU A 136 -12.42 0.89 1.32
C LEU A 136 -12.79 -0.55 1.69
N VAL A 137 -11.80 -1.33 2.10
CA VAL A 137 -12.00 -2.70 2.57
C VAL A 137 -11.98 -2.74 4.10
N VAL A 138 -13.03 -3.29 4.69
CA VAL A 138 -13.21 -3.39 6.13
C VAL A 138 -13.53 -4.82 6.55
N ASP A 139 -13.24 -5.13 7.82
CA ASP A 139 -13.74 -6.36 8.44
C ASP A 139 -15.11 -6.11 9.05
N GLU A 140 -16.11 -6.82 8.55
CA GLU A 140 -17.45 -6.85 9.15
C GLU A 140 -17.74 -8.26 9.68
N LYS A 141 -17.61 -8.44 11.00
CA LYS A 141 -17.87 -9.70 11.70
C LYS A 141 -17.07 -10.90 11.16
N GLY A 142 -15.80 -10.69 10.88
CA GLY A 142 -14.89 -11.72 10.36
C GLY A 142 -15.00 -11.97 8.86
N GLN A 143 -15.62 -11.05 8.13
CA GLN A 143 -15.75 -11.09 6.67
C GLN A 143 -15.27 -9.78 6.07
N LEU A 144 -14.47 -9.87 5.02
CA LEU A 144 -14.03 -8.68 4.30
C LEU A 144 -15.18 -8.16 3.43
N VAL A 145 -15.47 -6.87 3.55
CA VAL A 145 -16.46 -6.14 2.77
C VAL A 145 -15.79 -4.97 2.09
N ALA A 146 -16.03 -4.81 0.79
CA ALA A 146 -15.58 -3.63 0.06
C ALA A 146 -16.71 -2.60 -0.03
N LEU A 147 -16.48 -1.42 0.53
CA LEU A 147 -17.30 -0.24 0.32
C LEU A 147 -16.76 0.48 -0.91
N VAL A 148 -17.57 0.67 -1.93
CA VAL A 148 -17.14 1.24 -3.21
C VAL A 148 -17.85 2.56 -3.46
N TYR A 149 -17.08 3.60 -3.74
CA TYR A 149 -17.58 4.87 -4.24
C TYR A 149 -17.46 4.88 -5.77
N PRO A 150 -18.60 5.00 -6.51
CA PRO A 150 -18.57 4.95 -7.96
C PRO A 150 -18.06 6.25 -8.59
N ASP A 151 -17.49 6.15 -9.80
CA ASP A 151 -17.10 7.30 -10.62
C ASP A 151 -18.35 7.90 -11.31
N LEU A 152 -18.99 8.84 -10.61
CA LEU A 152 -20.26 9.45 -11.06
C LEU A 152 -20.11 10.20 -12.39
N ASP A 153 -18.96 10.84 -12.62
CA ASP A 153 -18.70 11.61 -13.85
C ASP A 153 -18.65 10.68 -15.07
N LEU A 154 -17.99 9.53 -14.93
CA LEU A 154 -17.91 8.53 -15.99
C LEU A 154 -19.25 7.87 -16.26
N ILE A 155 -20.02 7.57 -15.22
CA ILE A 155 -21.35 6.95 -15.29
C ILE A 155 -22.31 7.90 -16.02
N GLU A 156 -22.34 9.17 -15.66
CA GLU A 156 -23.18 10.18 -16.33
C GLU A 156 -22.81 10.34 -17.80
N LYS A 157 -21.52 10.42 -18.10
CA LYS A 157 -21.00 10.53 -19.46
C LYS A 157 -21.40 9.36 -20.36
N GLU A 158 -21.45 8.15 -19.81
CA GLU A 158 -21.81 6.95 -20.56
C GLU A 158 -23.30 6.63 -20.52
N GLY A 159 -24.09 7.36 -19.75
CA GLY A 159 -25.55 7.21 -19.64
C GLY A 159 -25.99 5.87 -19.05
N LEU A 160 -25.18 5.30 -18.15
CA LEU A 160 -25.47 4.02 -17.52
C LEU A 160 -26.45 4.14 -16.37
N SER A 161 -27.32 3.14 -16.19
CA SER A 161 -28.16 3.05 -15.02
C SER A 161 -27.37 2.62 -13.77
N GLN A 162 -27.89 2.92 -12.58
CA GLN A 162 -27.27 2.47 -11.33
C GLN A 162 -27.21 0.93 -11.24
N GLU A 163 -28.19 0.25 -11.78
CA GLU A 163 -28.26 -1.22 -11.79
C GLU A 163 -27.16 -1.81 -12.68
N ASP A 164 -26.97 -1.28 -13.90
CA ASP A 164 -25.90 -1.71 -14.82
C ASP A 164 -24.50 -1.50 -14.21
N VAL A 165 -24.30 -0.35 -13.55
CA VAL A 165 -23.01 -0.02 -12.90
C VAL A 165 -22.74 -0.97 -11.74
N LEU A 166 -23.74 -1.25 -10.91
CA LEU A 166 -23.60 -2.17 -9.77
C LEU A 166 -23.23 -3.57 -10.25
N GLU A 167 -23.87 -4.06 -11.33
CA GLU A 167 -23.58 -5.36 -11.92
C GLU A 167 -22.12 -5.42 -12.43
N LYS A 168 -21.69 -4.42 -13.20
CA LYS A 168 -20.32 -4.32 -13.72
C LYS A 168 -19.26 -4.28 -12.62
N ILE A 169 -19.50 -3.51 -11.54
CA ILE A 169 -18.60 -3.44 -10.39
C ILE A 169 -18.52 -4.81 -9.69
N LYS A 170 -19.65 -5.49 -9.48
CA LYS A 170 -19.68 -6.83 -8.88
C LYS A 170 -18.91 -7.86 -9.73
N GLU A 171 -19.11 -7.85 -11.04
CA GLU A 171 -18.35 -8.72 -11.95
C GLU A 171 -16.84 -8.43 -11.85
N GLY A 172 -16.46 -7.15 -11.82
CA GLY A 172 -15.07 -6.73 -11.64
C GLY A 172 -14.47 -7.21 -10.32
N ILE A 173 -15.19 -7.06 -9.22
CA ILE A 173 -14.75 -7.56 -7.89
C ILE A 173 -14.57 -9.08 -7.90
N ASN A 174 -15.44 -9.82 -8.58
CA ASN A 174 -15.28 -11.27 -8.74
C ASN A 174 -13.97 -11.62 -9.47
N ILE A 175 -13.58 -10.85 -10.49
CA ILE A 175 -12.32 -11.05 -11.19
C ILE A 175 -11.14 -10.75 -10.26
N VAL A 176 -11.19 -9.66 -9.49
CA VAL A 176 -10.16 -9.34 -8.48
C VAL A 176 -10.05 -10.47 -7.45
N ASN A 177 -11.17 -10.98 -6.95
CA ASN A 177 -11.20 -12.09 -6.00
C ASN A 177 -10.52 -13.36 -6.54
N MET A 178 -10.61 -13.65 -7.85
CA MET A 178 -9.94 -14.81 -8.45
C MET A 178 -8.41 -14.73 -8.38
N GLU A 179 -7.86 -13.53 -8.32
CA GLU A 179 -6.42 -13.28 -8.21
C GLU A 179 -5.91 -13.25 -6.76
N LEU A 180 -6.85 -13.16 -5.79
CA LEU A 180 -6.53 -13.05 -4.37
C LEU A 180 -6.55 -14.41 -3.65
N PRO A 181 -5.69 -14.59 -2.62
CA PRO A 181 -5.84 -15.70 -1.69
C PRO A 181 -7.25 -15.74 -1.09
N VAL A 182 -7.77 -16.93 -0.81
CA VAL A 182 -9.15 -17.13 -0.32
C VAL A 182 -9.47 -16.28 0.91
N PHE A 183 -8.52 -16.11 1.82
CA PHE A 183 -8.68 -15.29 3.04
C PHE A 183 -8.66 -13.78 2.80
N CYS A 184 -8.29 -13.33 1.59
CA CYS A 184 -8.30 -11.92 1.17
C CYS A 184 -9.51 -11.58 0.29
N GLN A 185 -10.38 -12.55 -0.03
CA GLN A 185 -11.53 -12.31 -0.91
C GLN A 185 -12.60 -11.52 -0.18
N VAL A 186 -13.11 -10.48 -0.83
CA VAL A 186 -14.23 -9.69 -0.32
C VAL A 186 -15.55 -10.32 -0.72
N LYS A 187 -16.56 -10.22 0.16
CA LYS A 187 -17.94 -10.61 -0.18
C LYS A 187 -18.63 -9.53 -1.00
N ASN A 188 -19.41 -9.98 -1.93
CA ASN A 188 -20.32 -9.15 -2.75
C ASN A 188 -21.64 -8.95 -2.03
#